data_b2c818b4af4f76033cc3991be227bb62
#
_entry.id   b2c818b4af4f76033cc3991be227bb62
#
_cell.length_a   1.000
_cell.length_b   1.000
_cell.length_c   1.000
_cell.angle_alpha   90.00
_cell.angle_beta   90.00
_cell.angle_gamma   90.00
#
_symmetry.space_group_name_H-M   'P 1'
#
loop_
_entity.id
_entity.type
_entity.pdbx_description
1 polymer ?
#
loop_
_entity_poly.entity_id
_entity_poly.type
_entity_poly.pdbx_seq_one_letter_code
_entity_poly.pdbx_strand_id
1 'polypeptide(L)'
;MSKDGSISASVIKRLPRYYRFLGELQKEGLERISSRELSERMKLTASQIRQDLNCFGGFGQQGYGYHVDELRMEIGKILGVDKHFKTILIGAGNLGKAIATHINFETRGCNLIGIFDINPKLTGEVVGNIPIRHTNEIESFCEANSPVVAVLCIPKANTQAIADQLVNLGLKAFWNFSHYDLSIDYENIVVENVHLGDSLLTLTSVSYTHLR
;
A
#
# COMPACT_ATOMS: atom_id res chain seq x y z
N MET A 1 31.85 -3.80 4.79
CA MET A 1 31.35 -2.89 5.83
C MET A 1 30.01 -2.37 5.33
N SER A 2 28.93 -3.00 5.74
CA SER A 2 27.56 -2.58 5.44
C SER A 2 27.24 -1.31 6.23
N LYS A 3 27.00 -0.21 5.53
CA LYS A 3 26.41 0.98 6.12
C LYS A 3 24.94 0.63 6.45
N ASP A 4 24.63 0.47 7.72
CA ASP A 4 23.28 0.60 8.26
C ASP A 4 22.77 2.05 8.06
N GLY A 5 22.54 2.42 6.84
CA GLY A 5 21.86 3.65 6.49
C GLY A 5 20.38 3.32 6.32
N SER A 6 19.55 3.64 7.30
CA SER A 6 18.10 3.54 7.15
C SER A 6 17.68 4.29 5.90
N ILE A 7 17.08 3.54 4.95
CA ILE A 7 16.57 4.13 3.71
C ILE A 7 15.51 5.16 4.08
N SER A 8 15.60 6.38 3.55
CA SER A 8 14.68 7.44 3.93
C SER A 8 13.23 7.08 3.54
N ALA A 9 12.29 7.39 4.40
CA ALA A 9 10.87 7.16 4.16
C ALA A 9 10.37 7.80 2.84
N SER A 10 10.99 8.91 2.43
CA SER A 10 10.67 9.58 1.17
C SER A 10 11.09 8.77 -0.07
N VAL A 11 12.17 7.99 0.00
CA VAL A 11 12.58 7.05 -1.06
C VAL A 11 11.60 5.90 -1.12
N ILE A 12 11.29 5.28 0.03
CA ILE A 12 10.33 4.16 0.11
C ILE A 12 8.97 4.56 -0.48
N LYS A 13 8.46 5.75 -0.17
CA LYS A 13 7.19 6.26 -0.71
C LYS A 13 7.18 6.44 -2.24
N ARG A 14 8.34 6.56 -2.88
CA ARG A 14 8.45 6.64 -4.35
C ARG A 14 8.53 5.27 -5.03
N LEU A 15 8.97 4.23 -4.33
CA LEU A 15 9.15 2.88 -4.93
C LEU A 15 7.89 2.31 -5.58
N PRO A 16 6.67 2.44 -5.02
CA PRO A 16 5.45 1.97 -5.67
C PRO A 16 5.22 2.60 -7.05
N ARG A 17 5.64 3.87 -7.22
CA ARG A 17 5.56 4.56 -8.51
C ARG A 17 6.57 3.97 -9.51
N TYR A 18 7.82 3.72 -9.09
CA TYR A 18 8.79 3.03 -9.94
C TYR A 18 8.29 1.64 -10.35
N TYR A 19 7.81 0.85 -9.40
CA TYR A 19 7.30 -0.50 -9.64
C TYR A 19 6.18 -0.55 -10.68
N ARG A 20 5.25 0.41 -10.62
CA ARG A 20 4.16 0.55 -11.59
C ARG A 20 4.67 0.92 -12.97
N PHE A 21 5.52 1.95 -13.08
CA PHE A 21 6.07 2.38 -14.37
C PHE A 21 6.91 1.28 -15.04
N LEU A 22 7.74 0.58 -14.28
CA LEU A 22 8.50 -0.56 -14.80
C LEU A 22 7.58 -1.68 -15.29
N GLY A 23 6.45 -1.90 -14.62
CA GLY A 23 5.45 -2.86 -15.08
C GLY A 23 4.75 -2.46 -16.39
N GLU A 24 4.61 -1.17 -16.66
CA GLU A 24 4.13 -0.66 -17.95
C GLU A 24 5.18 -0.89 -19.04
N LEU A 25 6.45 -0.60 -18.76
CA LEU A 25 7.57 -0.83 -19.69
C LEU A 25 7.73 -2.31 -20.05
N GLN A 26 7.57 -3.23 -19.09
CA GLN A 26 7.55 -4.67 -19.36
C GLN A 26 6.47 -5.07 -20.37
N LYS A 27 5.26 -4.52 -20.21
CA LYS A 27 4.15 -4.77 -21.13
C LYS A 27 4.42 -4.20 -22.54
N GLU A 28 5.20 -3.11 -22.63
CA GLU A 28 5.68 -2.54 -23.90
C GLU A 28 6.81 -3.36 -24.52
N GLY A 29 7.34 -4.39 -23.81
CA GLY A 29 8.47 -5.21 -24.27
C GLY A 29 9.82 -4.51 -24.19
N LEU A 30 9.95 -3.46 -23.38
CA LEU A 30 11.18 -2.72 -23.23
C LEU A 30 12.15 -3.45 -22.29
N GLU A 31 13.29 -3.93 -22.78
CA GLU A 31 14.26 -4.68 -21.98
C GLU A 31 15.13 -3.76 -21.11
N ARG A 32 15.48 -2.58 -21.60
CA ARG A 32 16.39 -1.67 -20.92
C ARG A 32 15.90 -0.23 -20.97
N ILE A 33 16.20 0.53 -19.91
CA ILE A 33 15.88 1.96 -19.84
C ILE A 33 17.01 2.73 -19.14
N SER A 34 17.36 3.91 -19.66
CA SER A 34 18.29 4.82 -19.01
C SER A 34 17.59 5.63 -17.90
N SER A 35 18.38 6.15 -16.94
CA SER A 35 17.84 7.10 -15.93
C SER A 35 17.25 8.37 -16.57
N ARG A 36 17.75 8.76 -17.75
CA ARG A 36 17.22 9.91 -18.50
C ARG A 36 15.84 9.61 -19.07
N GLU A 37 15.68 8.53 -19.81
CA GLU A 37 14.39 8.12 -20.38
C GLU A 37 13.34 7.87 -19.29
N LEU A 38 13.74 7.22 -18.19
CA LEU A 38 12.87 7.00 -17.05
C LEU A 38 12.46 8.34 -16.41
N SER A 39 13.36 9.33 -16.36
CA SER A 39 13.06 10.66 -15.83
C SER A 39 12.04 11.42 -16.68
N GLU A 40 12.15 11.34 -17.99
CA GLU A 40 11.22 11.96 -18.94
C GLU A 40 9.81 11.38 -18.78
N ARG A 41 9.69 10.04 -18.69
CA ARG A 41 8.40 9.33 -18.50
C ARG A 41 7.80 9.59 -17.12
N MET A 42 8.61 9.65 -16.07
CA MET A 42 8.13 9.83 -14.69
C MET A 42 8.02 11.30 -14.27
N LYS A 43 8.50 12.25 -15.08
CA LYS A 43 8.60 13.67 -14.70
C LYS A 43 9.35 13.87 -13.37
N LEU A 44 10.48 13.17 -13.24
CA LEU A 44 11.45 13.30 -12.17
C LEU A 44 12.79 13.71 -12.79
N THR A 45 13.79 14.08 -11.98
CA THR A 45 15.14 14.29 -12.49
C THR A 45 15.90 12.96 -12.58
N ALA A 46 16.76 12.82 -13.60
CA ALA A 46 17.62 11.63 -13.72
C ALA A 46 18.56 11.47 -12.50
N SER A 47 18.94 12.58 -11.86
CA SER A 47 19.73 12.57 -10.63
C SER A 47 18.96 11.96 -9.47
N GLN A 48 17.69 12.35 -9.28
CA GLN A 48 16.83 11.81 -8.25
C GLN A 48 16.62 10.30 -8.43
N ILE A 49 16.38 9.84 -9.67
CA ILE A 49 16.23 8.42 -9.98
C ILE A 49 17.47 7.63 -9.62
N ARG A 50 18.66 8.13 -10.02
CA ARG A 50 19.93 7.47 -9.67
C ARG A 50 20.15 7.43 -8.16
N GLN A 51 19.85 8.52 -7.46
CA GLN A 51 19.99 8.61 -6.01
C GLN A 51 19.06 7.64 -5.30
N ASP A 52 17.78 7.58 -5.71
CA ASP A 52 16.79 6.66 -5.13
C ASP A 52 17.19 5.20 -5.33
N LEU A 53 17.57 4.84 -6.56
CA LEU A 53 17.91 3.45 -6.88
C LEU A 53 19.26 3.02 -6.27
N ASN A 54 20.22 3.92 -6.13
CA ASN A 54 21.51 3.63 -5.47
C ASN A 54 21.37 3.31 -3.96
N CYS A 55 20.25 3.72 -3.31
CA CYS A 55 19.99 3.35 -1.91
C CYS A 55 19.81 1.84 -1.72
N PHE A 56 19.49 1.10 -2.76
CA PHE A 56 19.16 -0.33 -2.71
C PHE A 56 20.22 -1.23 -3.37
N GLY A 57 21.30 -0.64 -3.91
CA GLY A 57 22.37 -1.34 -4.60
C GLY A 57 22.62 -0.82 -6.02
N GLY A 58 23.63 -1.32 -6.67
CA GLY A 58 24.01 -0.90 -8.01
C GLY A 58 23.17 -1.56 -9.11
N PHE A 59 21.94 -1.14 -9.33
CA PHE A 59 21.04 -1.73 -10.35
C PHE A 59 21.39 -1.39 -11.81
N GLY A 60 22.36 -0.53 -12.06
CA GLY A 60 22.74 -0.12 -13.42
C GLY A 60 24.23 -0.19 -13.66
N GLN A 61 24.63 -0.59 -14.86
CA GLN A 61 25.98 -0.38 -15.34
C GLN A 61 26.08 1.01 -15.98
N GLN A 62 27.15 1.71 -15.68
CA GLN A 62 27.40 3.04 -16.25
C GLN A 62 27.42 2.95 -17.78
N GLY A 63 26.56 3.71 -18.45
CA GLY A 63 26.43 3.72 -19.91
C GLY A 63 25.40 2.73 -20.48
N TYR A 64 24.95 1.71 -19.72
CA TYR A 64 24.02 0.68 -20.22
C TYR A 64 22.57 0.81 -19.69
N GLY A 65 22.33 1.68 -18.71
CA GLY A 65 21.02 1.85 -18.07
C GLY A 65 20.64 0.67 -17.17
N TYR A 66 19.34 0.55 -16.91
CA TYR A 66 18.75 -0.47 -16.04
C TYR A 66 18.07 -1.55 -16.88
N HIS A 67 18.21 -2.80 -16.48
CA HIS A 67 17.41 -3.89 -17.00
C HIS A 67 16.01 -3.84 -16.35
N VAL A 68 14.96 -3.69 -17.14
CA VAL A 68 13.61 -3.37 -16.66
C VAL A 68 13.08 -4.46 -15.75
N ASP A 69 13.21 -5.72 -16.15
CA ASP A 69 12.71 -6.87 -15.40
C ASP A 69 13.44 -7.06 -14.07
N GLU A 70 14.79 -6.99 -14.10
CA GLU A 70 15.61 -7.13 -12.90
C GLU A 70 15.33 -6.00 -11.90
N LEU A 71 15.28 -4.75 -12.39
CA LEU A 71 15.00 -3.61 -11.53
C LEU A 71 13.59 -3.69 -10.91
N ARG A 72 12.60 -4.10 -11.71
CA ARG A 72 11.24 -4.28 -11.19
C ARG A 72 11.17 -5.39 -10.15
N MET A 73 11.85 -6.52 -10.39
CA MET A 73 11.90 -7.64 -9.46
C MET A 73 12.53 -7.21 -8.12
N GLU A 74 13.65 -6.50 -8.15
CA GLU A 74 14.34 -6.06 -6.94
C GLU A 74 13.50 -5.02 -6.15
N ILE A 75 12.89 -4.06 -6.84
CA ILE A 75 11.95 -3.13 -6.20
C ILE A 75 10.75 -3.90 -5.62
N GLY A 76 10.26 -4.91 -6.32
CA GLY A 76 9.17 -5.77 -5.85
C GLY A 76 9.52 -6.49 -4.54
N LYS A 77 10.73 -7.03 -4.41
CA LYS A 77 11.23 -7.64 -3.16
C LYS A 77 11.28 -6.63 -2.01
N ILE A 78 11.76 -5.40 -2.28
CA ILE A 78 11.81 -4.33 -1.28
C ILE A 78 10.39 -3.95 -0.82
N LEU A 79 9.44 -3.88 -1.74
CA LEU A 79 8.04 -3.60 -1.45
C LEU A 79 7.29 -4.78 -0.82
N GLY A 80 7.90 -5.96 -0.79
CA GLY A 80 7.30 -7.16 -0.22
C GLY A 80 6.14 -7.73 -1.05
N VAL A 81 6.11 -7.50 -2.38
CA VAL A 81 5.02 -8.00 -3.24
C VAL A 81 5.00 -9.52 -3.36
N ASP A 82 6.08 -10.19 -2.95
CA ASP A 82 6.23 -11.64 -2.89
C ASP A 82 5.77 -12.26 -1.55
N LYS A 83 5.38 -11.45 -0.55
CA LYS A 83 5.13 -11.90 0.82
C LYS A 83 3.73 -12.44 1.06
N HIS A 84 2.75 -12.01 0.25
CA HIS A 84 1.35 -12.42 0.37
C HIS A 84 0.80 -12.29 1.79
N PHE A 85 1.01 -11.12 2.41
CA PHE A 85 0.58 -10.84 3.77
C PHE A 85 -0.93 -11.08 3.94
N LYS A 86 -1.30 -11.96 4.86
CA LYS A 86 -2.70 -12.20 5.21
C LYS A 86 -3.34 -10.92 5.70
N THR A 87 -4.38 -10.49 5.01
CA THR A 87 -5.03 -9.18 5.16
C THR A 87 -6.50 -9.38 5.46
N ILE A 88 -7.03 -8.60 6.39
CA ILE A 88 -8.48 -8.51 6.65
C ILE A 88 -8.98 -7.10 6.36
N LEU A 89 -10.26 -6.98 6.02
CA LEU A 89 -10.92 -5.70 5.78
C LEU A 89 -12.06 -5.52 6.78
N ILE A 90 -12.09 -4.39 7.45
CA ILE A 90 -13.12 -4.01 8.41
C ILE A 90 -13.94 -2.85 7.86
N GLY A 91 -15.26 -3.08 7.74
CA GLY A 91 -16.20 -2.15 7.14
C GLY A 91 -16.54 -2.50 5.70
N ALA A 92 -17.63 -3.23 5.48
CA ALA A 92 -18.12 -3.65 4.17
C ALA A 92 -19.18 -2.69 3.59
N GLY A 93 -19.07 -1.41 3.91
CA GLY A 93 -19.82 -0.34 3.24
C GLY A 93 -19.36 -0.13 1.79
N ASN A 94 -19.84 0.92 1.15
CA ASN A 94 -19.55 1.21 -0.26
C ASN A 94 -18.03 1.26 -0.56
N LEU A 95 -17.25 1.94 0.29
CA LEU A 95 -15.80 2.04 0.13
C LEU A 95 -15.11 0.68 0.32
N GLY A 96 -15.45 -0.04 1.39
CA GLY A 96 -14.85 -1.34 1.68
C GLY A 96 -15.15 -2.37 0.58
N LYS A 97 -16.38 -2.46 0.12
CA LYS A 97 -16.77 -3.32 -1.02
C LYS A 97 -16.02 -2.94 -2.29
N ALA A 98 -15.89 -1.63 -2.59
CA ALA A 98 -15.14 -1.16 -3.75
C ALA A 98 -13.64 -1.52 -3.66
N ILE A 99 -13.00 -1.32 -2.50
CA ILE A 99 -11.62 -1.71 -2.26
C ILE A 99 -11.43 -3.22 -2.42
N ALA A 100 -12.29 -4.03 -1.78
CA ALA A 100 -12.21 -5.49 -1.85
C ALA A 100 -12.38 -6.03 -3.28
N THR A 101 -13.20 -5.35 -4.12
CA THR A 101 -13.50 -5.79 -5.48
C THR A 101 -12.47 -5.31 -6.51
N HIS A 102 -12.02 -4.05 -6.38
CA HIS A 102 -11.22 -3.42 -7.44
C HIS A 102 -9.73 -3.38 -7.15
N ILE A 103 -9.31 -3.55 -5.90
CA ILE A 103 -7.89 -3.64 -5.57
C ILE A 103 -7.44 -5.10 -5.73
N ASN A 104 -6.51 -5.32 -6.65
CA ASN A 104 -5.85 -6.62 -6.73
C ASN A 104 -4.80 -6.71 -5.61
N PHE A 105 -5.17 -7.32 -4.48
CA PHE A 105 -4.33 -7.47 -3.30
C PHE A 105 -3.10 -8.35 -3.59
N GLU A 106 -3.26 -9.44 -4.34
CA GLU A 106 -2.18 -10.39 -4.63
C GLU A 106 -1.01 -9.73 -5.35
N THR A 107 -1.29 -8.91 -6.36
CA THR A 107 -0.23 -8.19 -7.11
C THR A 107 0.47 -7.11 -6.27
N ARG A 108 0.00 -6.86 -5.05
CA ARG A 108 0.52 -5.89 -4.10
C ARG A 108 1.10 -6.54 -2.84
N GLY A 109 1.33 -7.86 -2.89
CA GLY A 109 1.93 -8.61 -1.80
C GLY A 109 1.00 -8.86 -0.62
N CYS A 110 -0.30 -8.75 -0.83
CA CYS A 110 -1.33 -9.01 0.17
C CYS A 110 -2.26 -10.13 -0.27
N ASN A 111 -2.84 -10.85 0.68
CA ASN A 111 -3.90 -11.81 0.44
C ASN A 111 -5.09 -11.46 1.32
N LEU A 112 -6.17 -10.92 0.73
CA LEU A 112 -7.38 -10.62 1.46
C LEU A 112 -8.10 -11.93 1.80
N ILE A 113 -8.16 -12.26 3.11
CA ILE A 113 -8.68 -13.53 3.61
C ILE A 113 -9.98 -13.40 4.40
N GLY A 114 -10.39 -12.19 4.79
CA GLY A 114 -11.59 -11.95 5.56
C GLY A 114 -12.12 -10.53 5.39
N ILE A 115 -13.44 -10.40 5.39
CA ILE A 115 -14.15 -9.12 5.36
C ILE A 115 -15.15 -9.11 6.50
N PHE A 116 -15.18 -8.03 7.28
CA PHE A 116 -15.99 -7.91 8.48
C PHE A 116 -16.83 -6.63 8.48
N ASP A 117 -18.05 -6.74 8.98
CA ASP A 117 -18.93 -5.59 9.20
C ASP A 117 -19.75 -5.76 10.49
N ILE A 118 -20.09 -4.64 11.12
CA ILE A 118 -20.95 -4.63 12.32
C ILE A 118 -22.43 -4.82 11.95
N ASN A 119 -22.82 -4.56 10.71
CA ASN A 119 -24.18 -4.66 10.25
C ASN A 119 -24.56 -6.14 9.98
N PRO A 120 -25.43 -6.75 10.79
CA PRO A 120 -25.79 -8.17 10.62
C PRO A 120 -26.50 -8.46 9.29
N LYS A 121 -27.08 -7.44 8.63
CA LYS A 121 -27.73 -7.61 7.33
C LYS A 121 -26.75 -7.91 6.20
N LEU A 122 -25.47 -7.54 6.37
CA LEU A 122 -24.44 -7.81 5.39
C LEU A 122 -23.75 -9.16 5.60
N THR A 123 -23.96 -9.80 6.75
CA THR A 123 -23.35 -11.10 7.06
C THR A 123 -23.84 -12.17 6.08
N GLY A 124 -22.88 -12.86 5.46
CA GLY A 124 -23.14 -13.87 4.42
C GLY A 124 -23.19 -13.33 3.00
N GLU A 125 -23.29 -12.01 2.78
CA GLU A 125 -23.07 -11.45 1.44
C GLU A 125 -21.62 -11.74 1.00
N VAL A 126 -21.41 -11.99 -0.30
CA VAL A 126 -20.09 -12.33 -0.85
C VAL A 126 -19.55 -11.15 -1.65
N VAL A 127 -18.32 -10.76 -1.35
CA VAL A 127 -17.57 -9.75 -2.12
C VAL A 127 -16.37 -10.43 -2.76
N GLY A 128 -16.34 -10.46 -4.09
CA GLY A 128 -15.42 -11.34 -4.81
C GLY A 128 -15.71 -12.80 -4.46
N ASN A 129 -14.78 -13.46 -3.78
CA ASN A 129 -14.92 -14.84 -3.31
C ASN A 129 -14.97 -14.94 -1.77
N ILE A 130 -15.11 -13.82 -1.06
CA ILE A 130 -15.00 -13.76 0.40
C ILE A 130 -16.35 -13.40 1.00
N PRO A 131 -16.90 -14.23 1.89
CA PRO A 131 -18.12 -13.89 2.61
C PRO A 131 -17.84 -12.81 3.66
N ILE A 132 -18.77 -11.85 3.78
CA ILE A 132 -18.76 -10.88 4.87
C ILE A 132 -19.14 -11.59 6.16
N ARG A 133 -18.34 -11.40 7.20
CA ARG A 133 -18.56 -11.92 8.55
C ARG A 133 -18.98 -10.80 9.49
N HIS A 134 -19.64 -11.15 10.58
CA HIS A 134 -19.91 -10.19 11.62
C HIS A 134 -18.64 -9.88 12.45
N THR A 135 -18.50 -8.64 12.94
CA THR A 135 -17.32 -8.20 13.70
C THR A 135 -17.07 -8.99 14.98
N ASN A 136 -18.07 -9.64 15.56
CA ASN A 136 -17.89 -10.53 16.71
C ASN A 136 -17.06 -11.79 16.40
N GLU A 137 -16.84 -12.12 15.13
CA GLU A 137 -16.02 -13.26 14.70
C GLU A 137 -14.53 -12.88 14.52
N ILE A 138 -14.16 -11.59 14.66
CA ILE A 138 -12.79 -11.11 14.41
C ILE A 138 -11.77 -11.87 15.26
N GLU A 139 -12.02 -12.04 16.55
CA GLU A 139 -11.10 -12.67 17.49
C GLU A 139 -10.80 -14.13 17.07
N SER A 140 -11.82 -14.95 16.97
CA SER A 140 -11.68 -16.36 16.58
C SER A 140 -11.06 -16.51 15.18
N PHE A 141 -11.40 -15.61 14.26
CA PHE A 141 -10.82 -15.61 12.92
C PHE A 141 -9.33 -15.26 12.92
N CYS A 142 -8.94 -14.24 13.71
CA CYS A 142 -7.53 -13.84 13.83
C CYS A 142 -6.69 -14.92 14.49
N GLU A 143 -7.20 -15.58 15.53
CA GLU A 143 -6.54 -16.72 16.18
C GLU A 143 -6.28 -17.86 15.20
N ALA A 144 -7.28 -18.22 14.39
CA ALA A 144 -7.18 -19.32 13.43
C ALA A 144 -6.30 -18.99 12.21
N ASN A 145 -6.25 -17.75 11.77
CA ASN A 145 -5.64 -17.37 10.50
C ASN A 145 -4.39 -16.51 10.62
N SER A 146 -4.17 -15.85 11.77
CA SER A 146 -3.04 -14.96 12.04
C SER A 146 -2.83 -13.89 10.95
N PRO A 147 -3.82 -13.04 10.65
CA PRO A 147 -3.62 -11.91 9.72
C PRO A 147 -2.64 -10.91 10.32
N VAL A 148 -1.91 -10.20 9.46
CA VAL A 148 -0.91 -9.20 9.89
C VAL A 148 -1.23 -7.79 9.41
N VAL A 149 -2.14 -7.67 8.43
CA VAL A 149 -2.57 -6.39 7.84
C VAL A 149 -4.08 -6.22 8.01
N ALA A 150 -4.51 -5.03 8.40
CA ALA A 150 -5.92 -4.64 8.40
C ALA A 150 -6.18 -3.44 7.49
N VAL A 151 -7.24 -3.52 6.71
CA VAL A 151 -7.78 -2.38 5.95
C VAL A 151 -9.00 -1.85 6.71
N LEU A 152 -8.97 -0.58 7.12
CA LEU A 152 -10.04 0.03 7.91
C LEU A 152 -10.87 0.98 7.05
N CYS A 153 -12.10 0.59 6.76
CA CYS A 153 -13.11 1.36 6.01
C CYS A 153 -14.32 1.69 6.88
N ILE A 154 -14.08 2.11 8.12
CA ILE A 154 -15.08 2.35 9.15
C ILE A 154 -15.10 3.82 9.57
N PRO A 155 -16.21 4.32 10.16
CA PRO A 155 -16.30 5.67 10.69
C PRO A 155 -15.29 5.93 11.80
N LYS A 156 -14.80 7.19 11.90
CA LYS A 156 -13.84 7.65 12.90
C LYS A 156 -14.19 7.22 14.33
N ALA A 157 -15.45 7.32 14.70
CA ALA A 157 -15.93 7.00 16.07
C ALA A 157 -15.65 5.55 16.50
N ASN A 158 -15.53 4.62 15.55
CA ASN A 158 -15.34 3.18 15.84
C ASN A 158 -13.89 2.73 15.62
N THR A 159 -13.03 3.60 15.08
CA THR A 159 -11.70 3.20 14.61
C THR A 159 -10.79 2.81 15.75
N GLN A 160 -10.76 3.60 16.82
CA GLN A 160 -9.87 3.33 17.97
C GLN A 160 -10.19 1.98 18.62
N ALA A 161 -11.46 1.72 18.94
CA ALA A 161 -11.85 0.47 19.59
C ALA A 161 -11.51 -0.78 18.76
N ILE A 162 -11.72 -0.71 17.43
CA ILE A 162 -11.35 -1.79 16.51
C ILE A 162 -9.83 -1.92 16.39
N ALA A 163 -9.10 -0.80 16.33
CA ALA A 163 -7.64 -0.84 16.27
C ALA A 163 -7.04 -1.45 17.53
N ASP A 164 -7.52 -1.08 18.74
CA ASP A 164 -7.12 -1.67 20.01
C ASP A 164 -7.29 -3.19 20.00
N GLN A 165 -8.47 -3.66 19.56
CA GLN A 165 -8.76 -5.09 19.44
C GLN A 165 -7.78 -5.78 18.50
N LEU A 166 -7.56 -5.22 17.30
CA LEU A 166 -6.69 -5.82 16.28
C LEU A 166 -5.22 -5.82 16.68
N VAL A 167 -4.73 -4.75 17.33
CA VAL A 167 -3.36 -4.66 17.85
C VAL A 167 -3.13 -5.73 18.94
N ASN A 168 -4.09 -5.91 19.84
CA ASN A 168 -4.03 -6.95 20.87
C ASN A 168 -4.05 -8.36 20.28
N LEU A 169 -4.67 -8.56 19.10
CA LEU A 169 -4.65 -9.82 18.35
C LEU A 169 -3.38 -9.98 17.49
N GLY A 170 -2.43 -9.06 17.58
CA GLY A 170 -1.11 -9.14 16.95
C GLY A 170 -0.98 -8.52 15.57
N LEU A 171 -1.98 -7.81 15.08
CA LEU A 171 -1.87 -7.09 13.81
C LEU A 171 -0.91 -5.89 13.97
N LYS A 172 -0.06 -5.68 12.96
CA LYS A 172 1.02 -4.69 13.00
C LYS A 172 0.97 -3.66 11.88
N ALA A 173 0.12 -3.86 10.88
CA ALA A 173 0.05 -2.96 9.74
C ALA A 173 -1.41 -2.59 9.43
N PHE A 174 -1.65 -1.29 9.23
CA PHE A 174 -2.99 -0.75 8.99
C PHE A 174 -3.01 0.14 7.76
N TRP A 175 -3.88 -0.18 6.81
CA TRP A 175 -4.26 0.69 5.71
C TRP A 175 -5.56 1.38 6.07
N ASN A 176 -5.45 2.61 6.53
CA ASN A 176 -6.52 3.31 7.23
C ASN A 176 -7.20 4.36 6.35
N PHE A 177 -8.47 4.15 6.07
CA PHE A 177 -9.35 5.09 5.34
C PHE A 177 -10.29 5.87 6.27
N SER A 178 -10.22 5.64 7.57
CA SER A 178 -10.96 6.46 8.53
C SER A 178 -10.31 7.83 8.68
N HIS A 179 -11.06 8.80 9.18
CA HIS A 179 -10.50 10.13 9.51
C HIS A 179 -9.85 10.17 10.92
N TYR A 180 -9.41 9.02 11.43
CA TYR A 180 -8.71 8.87 12.70
C TYR A 180 -7.24 8.55 12.44
N ASP A 181 -6.34 9.35 13.00
CA ASP A 181 -4.91 9.12 12.83
C ASP A 181 -4.38 8.13 13.87
N LEU A 182 -4.31 6.86 13.47
CA LEU A 182 -3.83 5.79 14.32
C LEU A 182 -2.34 5.92 14.70
N SER A 183 -1.55 6.63 13.91
CA SER A 183 -0.11 6.76 14.14
C SER A 183 0.22 7.57 15.41
N ILE A 184 -0.76 8.28 15.96
CA ILE A 184 -0.59 9.07 17.18
C ILE A 184 -0.65 8.16 18.42
N ASP A 185 -1.48 7.12 18.39
CA ASP A 185 -1.79 6.31 19.59
C ASP A 185 -0.89 5.07 19.73
N TYR A 186 -0.20 4.65 18.65
CA TYR A 186 0.54 3.41 18.64
C TYR A 186 1.96 3.59 18.08
N GLU A 187 2.98 3.28 18.86
CA GLU A 187 4.39 3.38 18.46
C GLU A 187 4.89 2.15 17.68
N ASN A 188 4.24 0.99 17.87
CA ASN A 188 4.75 -0.31 17.38
C ASN A 188 3.97 -0.87 16.17
N ILE A 189 3.21 -0.04 15.48
CA ILE A 189 2.46 -0.42 14.29
C ILE A 189 2.87 0.44 13.09
N VAL A 190 2.67 -0.10 11.91
CA VAL A 190 2.83 0.63 10.64
C VAL A 190 1.45 1.07 10.16
N VAL A 191 1.26 2.37 9.99
CA VAL A 191 -0.01 2.93 9.50
C VAL A 191 0.23 3.70 8.21
N GLU A 192 -0.55 3.41 7.19
CA GLU A 192 -0.70 4.26 6.01
C GLU A 192 -2.10 4.86 6.02
N ASN A 193 -2.19 6.15 6.35
CA ASN A 193 -3.44 6.90 6.37
C ASN A 193 -3.79 7.39 4.96
N VAL A 194 -5.02 7.16 4.52
CA VAL A 194 -5.54 7.61 3.22
C VAL A 194 -6.70 8.56 3.44
N HIS A 195 -6.42 9.85 3.38
CA HIS A 195 -7.43 10.90 3.45
C HIS A 195 -7.78 11.40 2.04
N LEU A 196 -8.84 10.85 1.44
CA LEU A 196 -9.25 11.20 0.08
C LEU A 196 -9.57 12.70 -0.05
N GLY A 197 -10.10 13.32 1.00
CA GLY A 197 -10.38 14.76 1.06
C GLY A 197 -9.13 15.63 0.95
N ASP A 198 -8.01 15.20 1.54
CA ASP A 198 -6.75 15.96 1.50
C ASP A 198 -6.18 16.03 0.08
N SER A 199 -6.36 14.97 -0.69
CA SER A 199 -5.98 14.95 -2.11
C SER A 199 -6.79 15.97 -2.92
N LEU A 200 -8.10 16.12 -2.62
CA LEU A 200 -8.95 17.12 -3.24
C LEU A 200 -8.54 18.54 -2.83
N LEU A 201 -8.24 18.77 -1.54
CA LEU A 201 -7.75 20.07 -1.06
C LEU A 201 -6.42 20.44 -1.72
N THR A 202 -5.53 19.50 -1.89
CA THR A 202 -4.26 19.70 -2.62
C THR A 202 -4.53 20.13 -4.06
N LEU A 203 -5.46 19.46 -4.75
CA LEU A 203 -5.85 19.84 -6.12
C LEU A 203 -6.40 21.27 -6.18
N THR A 204 -7.30 21.66 -5.26
CA THR A 204 -7.89 23.00 -5.25
C THR A 204 -6.85 24.07 -4.94
N SER A 205 -5.88 23.82 -4.06
CA SER A 205 -4.81 24.77 -3.74
C SER A 205 -3.90 25.04 -4.96
N VAL A 206 -3.53 24.01 -5.70
CA VAL A 206 -2.73 24.14 -6.93
C VAL A 206 -3.51 24.84 -8.03
N SER A 207 -4.80 24.53 -8.20
CA SER A 207 -5.66 25.16 -9.20
C SER A 207 -5.84 26.65 -8.92
N TYR A 208 -5.97 27.07 -7.65
CA TYR A 208 -6.11 28.47 -7.27
C TYR A 208 -4.85 29.30 -7.60
N THR A 209 -3.67 28.70 -7.48
CA THR A 209 -2.40 29.38 -7.80
C THR A 209 -2.09 29.44 -9.29
N HIS A 210 -2.61 28.53 -10.11
CA HIS A 210 -2.33 28.44 -11.55
C HIS A 210 -3.46 28.97 -12.45
N LEU A 211 -4.67 29.21 -11.93
CA LEU A 211 -5.80 29.77 -12.69
C LEU A 211 -5.96 31.29 -12.54
N ARG A 212 -5.01 31.95 -11.89
CA ARG A 212 -4.85 33.42 -11.87
C ARG A 212 -3.72 33.80 -12.80
#